data_b86f00711b8718203b98dfad692d13b1
#
_entry.id   b86f00711b8718203b98dfad692d13b1
#
_cell.length_a   1.000
_cell.length_b   1.000
_cell.length_c   1.000
_cell.angle_alpha   90.00
_cell.angle_beta   90.00
_cell.angle_gamma   90.00
#
_symmetry.space_group_name_H-M   'P 1'
#
loop_
_entity.id
_entity.type
_entity.pdbx_description
1 polymer ?
#
loop_
_entity_poly.entity_id
_entity_poly.type
_entity_poly.pdbx_seq_one_letter_code
_entity_poly.pdbx_strand_id
1 'polypeptide(L)'
;MGTISRRSVFKGSLGLAAAGALSTPYIANAAAKTASVWWTQGFIPEEDASFKRMVAGYEKASGNKIDYSILPFVALEQKMISALQTGDTPDLISFDGIQTTLVLSAYNDKLVDVSDVVATQEAHLNKTGLLSTNLYNKVKKARSYYAVPYKCGCEPFHIWGDLVKEAGYNIADIPNTWDARWNWFKPMQAKLRAKGMRKVFAMGLQMTTNGPSDGNNVFHGFLIANGGLGVGTGIVTPDGKLHLDDPKVKDAVVKTIAYMSDAYKGGFVPKGAISWNDADDNNGFHAKLFIMDYDGTISTELAMWHDQKKLAECVTMGLPLGNDGKPMPAMVGYIGGMIPKAAKNQEVAKDFMKYVIEPKVNSEYLKAGLGRWVTPFPGIARNDPWWLKNPNKALAAHLTPYVQETVLGPTVPDPLAFNPAYGDVEAQQVWGQSYSYVYKDGMTPEAAAERAFKEIQTIFTRYSV
;
A
#
# COMPACT_ATOMS: atom_id res chain seq x y z
N MET A 1 -38.83 51.05 -51.92
CA MET A 1 -39.42 50.70 -53.24
C MET A 1 -38.31 49.94 -53.95
N GLY A 2 -38.35 48.74 -54.34
CA GLY A 2 -39.28 47.79 -54.69
C GLY A 2 -38.58 46.43 -54.65
N THR A 3 -39.36 45.49 -54.26
CA THR A 3 -39.22 44.01 -54.33
C THR A 3 -38.98 43.48 -55.74
N ILE A 4 -38.51 42.20 -55.82
CA ILE A 4 -38.85 41.14 -56.81
C ILE A 4 -37.65 40.25 -56.94
N SER A 5 -37.70 39.04 -56.51
CA SER A 5 -38.36 37.73 -56.76
C SER A 5 -37.64 36.87 -57.79
N ARG A 6 -37.29 35.72 -57.30
CA ARG A 6 -37.23 34.32 -57.80
C ARG A 6 -37.31 34.02 -59.30
N ARG A 7 -36.52 33.01 -59.70
CA ARG A 7 -36.73 32.01 -60.77
C ARG A 7 -36.26 32.30 -62.18
N SER A 8 -35.32 31.47 -62.63
CA SER A 8 -35.42 30.43 -63.66
C SER A 8 -34.00 30.05 -64.12
N VAL A 9 -33.56 28.87 -64.02
CA VAL A 9 -33.88 27.61 -64.67
C VAL A 9 -33.36 27.51 -66.12
N PHE A 10 -32.43 26.59 -66.31
CA PHE A 10 -32.17 25.65 -67.39
C PHE A 10 -31.28 25.99 -68.59
N LYS A 11 -30.29 25.17 -68.72
CA LYS A 11 -29.88 24.14 -69.71
C LYS A 11 -28.58 24.43 -70.45
N GLY A 12 -27.75 23.36 -70.44
CA GLY A 12 -26.77 23.13 -71.48
C GLY A 12 -25.48 22.40 -71.01
N SER A 13 -25.54 21.14 -70.91
CA SER A 13 -24.89 20.00 -71.65
C SER A 13 -23.38 19.83 -71.55
N LEU A 14 -23.06 18.62 -71.03
CA LEU A 14 -22.00 17.66 -71.36
C LEU A 14 -20.55 18.08 -71.59
N GLY A 15 -19.69 17.53 -70.73
CA GLY A 15 -18.29 17.32 -70.97
C GLY A 15 -17.76 16.30 -69.98
N LEU A 16 -17.65 14.99 -70.37
CA LEU A 16 -16.96 13.95 -69.62
C LEU A 16 -15.49 14.27 -69.49
N ALA A 17 -14.97 14.32 -68.25
CA ALA A 17 -13.59 14.03 -67.95
C ALA A 17 -13.56 13.21 -66.65
N ALA A 18 -13.36 11.91 -66.76
CA ALA A 18 -13.12 10.99 -65.67
C ALA A 18 -11.70 11.28 -65.10
N ALA A 19 -11.62 11.97 -63.98
CA ALA A 19 -10.43 11.96 -63.12
C ALA A 19 -10.79 11.20 -61.85
N GLY A 20 -10.23 9.98 -61.70
CA GLY A 20 -10.36 9.15 -60.54
C GLY A 20 -9.82 9.85 -59.30
N ALA A 21 -10.71 10.42 -58.50
CA ALA A 21 -10.41 10.81 -57.13
C ALA A 21 -10.38 9.53 -56.31
N LEU A 22 -9.19 9.01 -56.02
CA LEU A 22 -8.96 8.09 -54.91
C LEU A 22 -9.45 8.80 -53.66
N SER A 23 -10.65 8.48 -53.23
CA SER A 23 -11.12 8.82 -51.90
C SER A 23 -10.23 8.11 -50.90
N THR A 24 -9.25 8.82 -50.33
CA THR A 24 -8.62 8.38 -49.10
C THR A 24 -9.75 8.16 -48.09
N PRO A 25 -9.79 6.98 -47.44
CA PRO A 25 -10.82 6.78 -46.41
C PRO A 25 -10.57 7.85 -45.34
N TYR A 26 -11.56 8.64 -45.06
CA TYR A 26 -11.60 9.53 -43.92
C TYR A 26 -11.60 8.65 -42.69
N ILE A 27 -10.40 8.40 -42.12
CA ILE A 27 -10.27 7.83 -40.81
C ILE A 27 -10.79 8.95 -39.89
N ALA A 28 -12.04 8.82 -39.46
CA ALA A 28 -12.54 9.60 -38.36
C ALA A 28 -11.58 9.32 -37.19
N ASN A 29 -10.72 10.27 -36.85
CA ASN A 29 -10.00 10.24 -35.58
C ASN A 29 -11.06 10.13 -34.53
N ALA A 30 -11.16 8.97 -33.86
CA ALA A 30 -12.00 8.83 -32.70
C ALA A 30 -11.62 9.98 -31.76
N ALA A 31 -12.61 10.84 -31.43
CA ALA A 31 -12.34 11.98 -30.56
C ALA A 31 -11.65 11.50 -29.30
N ALA A 32 -10.54 12.15 -28.93
CA ALA A 32 -9.80 11.83 -27.72
C ALA A 32 -10.76 11.77 -26.53
N LYS A 33 -10.76 10.64 -25.82
CA LYS A 33 -11.62 10.44 -24.64
C LYS A 33 -10.82 10.84 -23.40
N THR A 34 -11.53 11.36 -22.39
CA THR A 34 -10.94 11.81 -21.13
C THR A 34 -11.41 10.93 -19.98
N ALA A 35 -10.50 10.44 -19.15
CA ALA A 35 -10.83 9.81 -17.88
C ALA A 35 -10.41 10.69 -16.71
N SER A 36 -11.25 10.78 -15.69
CA SER A 36 -10.95 11.46 -14.44
C SER A 36 -10.25 10.51 -13.47
N VAL A 37 -9.15 10.96 -12.85
CA VAL A 37 -8.29 10.14 -11.99
C VAL A 37 -8.02 10.83 -10.67
N TRP A 38 -8.26 10.14 -9.57
CA TRP A 38 -7.77 10.56 -8.25
C TRP A 38 -6.57 9.73 -7.86
N TRP A 39 -5.51 10.42 -7.43
CA TRP A 39 -4.23 9.81 -7.13
C TRP A 39 -3.69 10.32 -5.80
N THR A 40 -3.14 9.43 -4.97
CA THR A 40 -2.51 9.85 -3.71
C THR A 40 -1.30 10.74 -3.99
N GLN A 41 -1.21 11.85 -3.28
CA GLN A 41 -0.02 12.69 -3.25
C GLN A 41 1.17 11.87 -2.75
N GLY A 42 2.28 11.96 -3.47
CA GLY A 42 3.52 11.30 -3.07
C GLY A 42 4.06 11.83 -1.75
N PHE A 43 4.74 10.98 -1.00
CA PHE A 43 5.41 11.36 0.24
C PHE A 43 6.62 12.27 -0.05
N ILE A 44 7.18 12.17 -1.26
CA ILE A 44 8.25 13.02 -1.79
C ILE A 44 7.82 13.64 -3.12
N PRO A 45 8.32 14.85 -3.45
CA PRO A 45 7.95 15.55 -4.70
C PRO A 45 8.28 14.77 -5.98
N GLU A 46 9.28 13.90 -5.94
CA GLU A 46 9.72 13.06 -7.05
C GLU A 46 8.61 12.10 -7.52
N GLU A 47 7.78 11.60 -6.60
CA GLU A 47 6.66 10.70 -6.93
C GLU A 47 5.60 11.44 -7.74
N ASP A 48 5.19 12.64 -7.33
CA ASP A 48 4.20 13.45 -8.06
C ASP A 48 4.73 13.85 -9.44
N ALA A 49 6.01 14.21 -9.51
CA ALA A 49 6.66 14.53 -10.77
C ALA A 49 6.73 13.32 -11.70
N SER A 50 6.96 12.13 -11.14
CA SER A 50 6.98 10.87 -11.89
C SER A 50 5.59 10.51 -12.42
N PHE A 51 4.55 10.63 -11.60
CA PHE A 51 3.18 10.42 -12.03
C PHE A 51 2.79 11.35 -13.20
N LYS A 52 3.10 12.63 -13.10
CA LYS A 52 2.82 13.61 -14.18
C LYS A 52 3.53 13.23 -15.49
N ARG A 53 4.77 12.75 -15.43
CA ARG A 53 5.50 12.25 -16.61
C ARG A 53 4.86 11.00 -17.21
N MET A 54 4.42 10.08 -16.36
CA MET A 54 3.72 8.85 -16.78
C MET A 54 2.42 9.18 -17.49
N VAL A 55 1.60 10.10 -16.95
CA VAL A 55 0.38 10.59 -17.61
C VAL A 55 0.69 11.22 -18.97
N ALA A 56 1.67 12.11 -19.04
CA ALA A 56 2.05 12.73 -20.32
C ALA A 56 2.52 11.70 -21.35
N GLY A 57 3.23 10.64 -20.91
CA GLY A 57 3.61 9.51 -21.75
C GLY A 57 2.41 8.74 -22.29
N TYR A 58 1.43 8.45 -21.45
CA TYR A 58 0.18 7.81 -21.84
C TYR A 58 -0.60 8.64 -22.86
N GLU A 59 -0.80 9.91 -22.58
CA GLU A 59 -1.54 10.82 -23.48
C GLU A 59 -0.89 10.91 -24.86
N LYS A 60 0.45 10.94 -24.91
CA LYS A 60 1.20 10.92 -26.16
C LYS A 60 1.06 9.60 -26.91
N ALA A 61 1.03 8.48 -26.20
CA ALA A 61 0.97 7.15 -26.81
C ALA A 61 -0.44 6.79 -27.30
N SER A 62 -1.49 7.12 -26.50
CA SER A 62 -2.87 6.72 -26.75
C SER A 62 -3.71 7.76 -27.50
N GLY A 63 -3.35 9.04 -27.40
CA GLY A 63 -4.18 10.17 -27.84
C GLY A 63 -5.32 10.49 -26.87
N ASN A 64 -5.59 9.67 -25.86
CA ASN A 64 -6.56 9.95 -24.79
C ASN A 64 -6.03 11.01 -23.82
N LYS A 65 -6.90 11.50 -22.92
CA LYS A 65 -6.57 12.48 -21.90
C LYS A 65 -6.86 11.96 -20.50
N ILE A 66 -6.04 12.38 -19.53
CA ILE A 66 -6.24 12.08 -18.11
C ILE A 66 -6.42 13.41 -17.36
N ASP A 67 -7.63 13.63 -16.87
CA ASP A 67 -7.95 14.72 -15.94
C ASP A 67 -7.73 14.23 -14.52
N TYR A 68 -6.62 14.62 -13.89
CA TYR A 68 -6.21 14.06 -12.61
C TYR A 68 -6.21 15.07 -11.47
N SER A 69 -6.50 14.57 -10.28
CA SER A 69 -6.28 15.26 -9.01
C SER A 69 -5.31 14.47 -8.15
N ILE A 70 -4.22 15.08 -7.73
CA ILE A 70 -3.29 14.56 -6.73
C ILE A 70 -3.76 15.10 -5.38
N LEU A 71 -4.07 14.22 -4.44
CA LEU A 71 -4.73 14.57 -3.18
C LEU A 71 -3.93 14.02 -1.98
N PRO A 72 -3.82 14.78 -0.88
CA PRO A 72 -3.22 14.29 0.36
C PRO A 72 -3.94 13.02 0.85
N PHE A 73 -3.18 12.11 1.52
CA PHE A 73 -3.63 10.78 1.94
C PHE A 73 -4.99 10.81 2.65
N VAL A 74 -5.11 11.52 3.77
CA VAL A 74 -6.36 11.58 4.57
C VAL A 74 -7.52 12.19 3.77
N ALA A 75 -7.26 13.24 2.98
CA ALA A 75 -8.29 13.89 2.17
C ALA A 75 -8.81 12.97 1.06
N LEU A 76 -7.91 12.22 0.40
CA LEU A 76 -8.30 11.26 -0.62
C LEU A 76 -9.10 10.10 -0.04
N GLU A 77 -8.69 9.56 1.12
CA GLU A 77 -9.42 8.49 1.78
C GLU A 77 -10.87 8.87 2.07
N GLN A 78 -11.08 10.01 2.74
CA GLN A 78 -12.42 10.49 3.08
C GLN A 78 -13.26 10.73 1.83
N LYS A 79 -12.67 11.35 0.81
CA LYS A 79 -13.32 11.62 -0.48
C LYS A 79 -13.69 10.32 -1.21
N MET A 80 -12.79 9.34 -1.23
CA MET A 80 -12.99 8.02 -1.85
C MET A 80 -14.14 7.26 -1.19
N ILE A 81 -14.15 7.17 0.14
CA ILE A 81 -15.22 6.48 0.89
C ILE A 81 -16.57 7.11 0.59
N SER A 82 -16.67 8.46 0.65
CA SER A 82 -17.89 9.20 0.34
C SER A 82 -18.35 8.96 -1.10
N ALA A 83 -17.45 9.06 -2.06
CA ALA A 83 -17.74 8.87 -3.48
C ALA A 83 -18.25 7.45 -3.79
N LEU A 84 -17.62 6.41 -3.22
CA LEU A 84 -18.06 5.02 -3.38
C LEU A 84 -19.45 4.74 -2.75
N GLN A 85 -19.83 5.53 -1.74
CA GLN A 85 -21.18 5.46 -1.15
C GLN A 85 -22.23 6.14 -2.01
N THR A 86 -21.95 7.35 -2.50
CA THR A 86 -22.89 8.19 -3.25
C THR A 86 -22.97 7.85 -4.73
N GLY A 87 -21.92 7.25 -5.30
CA GLY A 87 -21.78 6.98 -6.73
C GLY A 87 -21.19 8.16 -7.53
N ASP A 88 -20.86 9.28 -6.89
CA ASP A 88 -20.16 10.41 -7.55
C ASP A 88 -18.65 10.17 -7.53
N THR A 89 -18.20 9.29 -8.41
CA THR A 89 -16.84 8.78 -8.48
C THR A 89 -16.08 9.30 -9.70
N PRO A 90 -14.74 9.38 -9.62
CA PRO A 90 -13.90 9.49 -10.81
C PRO A 90 -13.92 8.18 -11.60
N ASP A 91 -13.22 8.16 -12.73
CA ASP A 91 -13.10 6.95 -13.55
C ASP A 91 -12.03 5.98 -13.01
N LEU A 92 -11.04 6.48 -12.30
CA LEU A 92 -10.00 5.68 -11.65
C LEU A 92 -9.63 6.28 -10.29
N ILE A 93 -9.43 5.41 -9.30
CA ILE A 93 -8.87 5.79 -7.99
C ILE A 93 -7.61 4.96 -7.73
N SER A 94 -6.54 5.63 -7.36
CA SER A 94 -5.35 5.01 -6.79
C SER A 94 -5.05 5.64 -5.44
N PHE A 95 -5.19 4.84 -4.39
CA PHE A 95 -5.00 5.26 -3.00
C PHE A 95 -3.97 4.34 -2.32
N ASP A 96 -3.00 4.93 -1.61
CA ASP A 96 -1.88 4.18 -1.04
C ASP A 96 -2.28 3.30 0.17
N GLY A 97 -3.39 3.59 0.85
CA GLY A 97 -4.01 2.77 1.89
C GLY A 97 -5.26 2.01 1.41
N ILE A 98 -5.26 1.52 0.18
CA ILE A 98 -6.48 1.07 -0.52
C ILE A 98 -7.09 -0.24 0.00
N GLN A 99 -6.33 -1.10 0.70
CA GLN A 99 -6.66 -2.50 0.89
C GLN A 99 -8.05 -2.72 1.51
N THR A 100 -8.34 -2.13 2.66
CA THR A 100 -9.63 -2.28 3.36
C THR A 100 -10.80 -1.79 2.50
N THR A 101 -10.69 -0.57 1.94
CA THR A 101 -11.75 0.00 1.08
C THR A 101 -11.93 -0.79 -0.20
N LEU A 102 -10.83 -1.28 -0.80
CA LEU A 102 -10.85 -2.12 -1.99
C LEU A 102 -11.64 -3.41 -1.75
N VAL A 103 -11.30 -4.14 -0.69
CA VAL A 103 -11.92 -5.44 -0.38
C VAL A 103 -13.42 -5.29 -0.11
N LEU A 104 -13.81 -4.32 0.72
CA LEU A 104 -15.22 -4.07 1.05
C LEU A 104 -16.01 -3.56 -0.17
N SER A 105 -15.39 -2.76 -1.03
CA SER A 105 -16.04 -2.26 -2.26
C SER A 105 -16.20 -3.36 -3.31
N ALA A 106 -15.22 -4.25 -3.47
CA ALA A 106 -15.31 -5.41 -4.34
C ALA A 106 -16.41 -6.37 -3.86
N TYR A 107 -16.45 -6.68 -2.56
CA TYR A 107 -17.50 -7.50 -1.96
C TYR A 107 -18.90 -6.96 -2.24
N ASN A 108 -19.08 -5.65 -2.09
CA ASN A 108 -20.35 -4.97 -2.28
C ASN A 108 -20.68 -4.59 -3.74
N ASP A 109 -19.97 -5.15 -4.70
CA ASP A 109 -20.19 -4.96 -6.15
C ASP A 109 -20.08 -3.48 -6.59
N LYS A 110 -19.20 -2.71 -5.95
CA LYS A 110 -18.97 -1.28 -6.25
C LYS A 110 -17.89 -1.03 -7.30
N LEU A 111 -17.14 -2.08 -7.69
CA LEU A 111 -15.99 -1.98 -8.57
C LEU A 111 -16.19 -2.74 -9.88
N VAL A 112 -15.50 -2.28 -10.91
CA VAL A 112 -15.41 -2.94 -12.21
C VAL A 112 -14.42 -4.10 -12.12
N ASP A 113 -14.75 -5.21 -12.78
CA ASP A 113 -13.83 -6.30 -13.02
C ASP A 113 -12.74 -5.86 -14.00
N VAL A 114 -11.49 -5.98 -13.59
CA VAL A 114 -10.30 -5.57 -14.36
C VAL A 114 -9.41 -6.76 -14.74
N SER A 115 -9.98 -7.96 -14.76
CA SER A 115 -9.25 -9.18 -15.13
C SER A 115 -8.64 -9.11 -16.51
N ASP A 116 -9.28 -8.42 -17.45
CA ASP A 116 -8.76 -8.19 -18.80
C ASP A 116 -7.51 -7.30 -18.82
N VAL A 117 -7.38 -6.41 -17.85
CA VAL A 117 -6.16 -5.56 -17.66
C VAL A 117 -5.06 -6.41 -17.04
N VAL A 118 -5.35 -7.09 -15.93
CA VAL A 118 -4.37 -7.90 -15.19
C VAL A 118 -3.80 -9.02 -16.09
N ALA A 119 -4.65 -9.67 -16.88
CA ALA A 119 -4.26 -10.75 -17.80
C ALA A 119 -3.14 -10.36 -18.78
N THR A 120 -2.96 -9.07 -19.08
CA THR A 120 -1.88 -8.60 -19.96
C THR A 120 -0.49 -8.83 -19.37
N GLN A 121 -0.37 -8.93 -18.04
CA GLN A 121 0.90 -9.06 -17.30
C GLN A 121 0.86 -10.14 -16.20
N GLU A 122 -0.22 -10.91 -16.07
CA GLU A 122 -0.45 -11.86 -14.97
C GLU A 122 0.74 -12.81 -14.75
N ALA A 123 1.29 -13.35 -15.83
CA ALA A 123 2.43 -14.29 -15.77
C ALA A 123 3.71 -13.70 -15.19
N HIS A 124 3.83 -12.37 -15.13
CA HIS A 124 5.02 -11.65 -14.69
C HIS A 124 4.85 -10.99 -13.31
N LEU A 125 3.61 -10.83 -12.85
CA LEU A 125 3.29 -10.23 -11.57
C LEU A 125 3.60 -11.17 -10.39
N ASN A 126 3.92 -10.60 -9.24
CA ASN A 126 4.09 -11.35 -8.01
C ASN A 126 2.78 -12.02 -7.60
N LYS A 127 2.86 -13.29 -7.16
CA LYS A 127 1.69 -14.08 -6.75
C LYS A 127 0.92 -13.45 -5.59
N THR A 128 1.63 -12.84 -4.62
CA THR A 128 0.99 -12.16 -3.49
C THR A 128 0.16 -10.96 -3.97
N GLY A 129 0.67 -10.19 -4.94
CA GLY A 129 -0.09 -9.09 -5.56
C GLY A 129 -1.35 -9.55 -6.28
N LEU A 130 -1.27 -10.66 -6.99
CA LEU A 130 -2.43 -11.27 -7.63
C LEU A 130 -3.46 -11.72 -6.59
N LEU A 131 -3.03 -12.35 -5.49
CA LEU A 131 -3.92 -12.73 -4.38
C LEU A 131 -4.58 -11.51 -3.73
N SER A 132 -3.83 -10.44 -3.49
CA SER A 132 -4.33 -9.23 -2.82
C SER A 132 -5.38 -8.47 -3.64
N THR A 133 -5.45 -8.68 -4.95
CA THR A 133 -6.38 -8.00 -5.86
C THR A 133 -7.45 -8.92 -6.47
N ASN A 134 -7.33 -10.24 -6.25
CA ASN A 134 -8.33 -11.26 -6.65
C ASN A 134 -9.34 -11.45 -5.53
N LEU A 135 -10.41 -10.66 -5.52
CA LEU A 135 -11.31 -10.49 -4.39
C LEU A 135 -12.69 -11.10 -4.65
N TYR A 136 -13.36 -11.49 -3.57
CA TYR A 136 -14.70 -12.07 -3.65
C TYR A 136 -15.79 -11.00 -3.80
N ASN A 137 -16.74 -11.27 -4.70
CA ASN A 137 -17.90 -10.41 -4.94
C ASN A 137 -19.19 -11.19 -4.60
N LYS A 138 -19.98 -10.67 -3.65
CA LYS A 138 -21.19 -11.36 -3.15
C LYS A 138 -22.31 -11.47 -4.18
N VAL A 139 -22.37 -10.55 -5.16
CA VAL A 139 -23.39 -10.57 -6.22
C VAL A 139 -23.04 -11.61 -7.29
N LYS A 140 -21.78 -11.62 -7.72
CA LYS A 140 -21.26 -12.60 -8.68
C LYS A 140 -21.02 -13.98 -8.06
N LYS A 141 -20.92 -14.07 -6.74
CA LYS A 141 -20.56 -15.29 -5.97
C LYS A 141 -19.24 -15.92 -6.48
N ALA A 142 -18.30 -15.08 -6.85
CA ALA A 142 -17.03 -15.47 -7.44
C ALA A 142 -15.94 -14.45 -7.12
N ARG A 143 -14.68 -14.87 -7.29
CA ARG A 143 -13.52 -14.00 -7.24
C ARG A 143 -13.18 -13.49 -8.63
N SER A 144 -12.72 -12.25 -8.70
CA SER A 144 -12.16 -11.61 -9.89
C SER A 144 -11.16 -10.55 -9.47
N TYR A 145 -10.37 -10.03 -10.40
CA TYR A 145 -9.49 -8.90 -10.12
C TYR A 145 -10.30 -7.59 -10.09
N TYR A 146 -10.29 -6.89 -8.95
CA TYR A 146 -10.97 -5.61 -8.75
C TYR A 146 -10.04 -4.42 -8.60
N ALA A 147 -8.73 -4.67 -8.65
CA ALA A 147 -7.71 -3.66 -8.81
C ALA A 147 -6.55 -4.19 -9.65
N VAL A 148 -5.82 -3.29 -10.29
CA VAL A 148 -4.63 -3.59 -11.08
C VAL A 148 -3.40 -3.32 -10.19
N PRO A 149 -2.69 -4.34 -9.67
CA PRO A 149 -1.53 -4.13 -8.81
C PRO A 149 -0.37 -3.54 -9.61
N TYR A 150 0.08 -2.33 -9.27
CA TYR A 150 1.13 -1.67 -10.04
C TYR A 150 2.31 -1.18 -9.19
N LYS A 151 2.19 -1.21 -7.87
CA LYS A 151 3.29 -0.93 -6.92
C LYS A 151 3.04 -1.68 -5.62
N CYS A 152 4.10 -1.94 -4.86
CA CYS A 152 4.01 -2.65 -3.60
C CYS A 152 5.06 -2.17 -2.59
N GLY A 153 4.82 -2.47 -1.32
CA GLY A 153 5.70 -2.16 -0.20
C GLY A 153 5.47 -3.11 0.97
N CYS A 154 6.44 -3.16 1.87
CA CYS A 154 6.34 -3.80 3.17
C CYS A 154 6.97 -2.88 4.23
N GLU A 155 6.94 -3.30 5.47
CA GLU A 155 7.49 -2.57 6.61
C GLU A 155 8.93 -3.02 6.90
N PRO A 156 9.98 -2.23 6.56
CA PRO A 156 11.33 -2.42 7.07
C PRO A 156 11.52 -1.79 8.44
N PHE A 157 12.67 -2.08 9.08
CA PHE A 157 13.12 -1.38 10.28
C PHE A 157 13.89 -0.12 9.89
N HIS A 158 13.49 1.02 10.43
CA HIS A 158 14.16 2.31 10.32
C HIS A 158 14.87 2.61 11.63
N ILE A 159 16.17 2.90 11.60
CA ILE A 159 16.97 3.02 12.81
C ILE A 159 17.85 4.26 12.73
N TRP A 160 17.86 5.08 13.76
CA TRP A 160 18.84 6.14 13.94
C TRP A 160 20.18 5.54 14.42
N GLY A 161 21.10 5.28 13.48
CA GLY A 161 22.42 4.73 13.77
C GLY A 161 23.27 5.64 14.67
N ASP A 162 23.12 6.94 14.58
CA ASP A 162 23.80 7.89 15.46
C ASP A 162 23.28 7.81 16.91
N LEU A 163 21.98 7.60 17.14
CA LEU A 163 21.42 7.39 18.48
C LEU A 163 21.90 6.06 19.08
N VAL A 164 21.97 5.00 18.26
CA VAL A 164 22.54 3.71 18.68
C VAL A 164 23.98 3.89 19.13
N LYS A 165 24.81 4.56 18.33
CA LYS A 165 26.21 4.87 18.66
C LYS A 165 26.31 5.75 19.91
N GLU A 166 25.49 6.79 20.02
CA GLU A 166 25.46 7.68 21.19
C GLU A 166 25.06 6.91 22.47
N ALA A 167 24.18 5.91 22.38
CA ALA A 167 23.86 5.03 23.49
C ALA A 167 25.02 4.07 23.89
N GLY A 168 26.10 4.02 23.09
CA GLY A 168 27.26 3.16 23.31
C GLY A 168 27.08 1.73 22.77
N TYR A 169 26.26 1.57 21.70
CA TYR A 169 26.04 0.32 20.98
C TYR A 169 26.56 0.42 19.55
N ASN A 170 26.73 -0.74 18.91
CA ASN A 170 27.11 -0.83 17.51
C ASN A 170 25.98 -1.51 16.72
N ILE A 171 25.55 -0.92 15.59
CA ILE A 171 24.49 -1.45 14.74
C ILE A 171 24.81 -2.87 14.24
N ALA A 172 26.10 -3.23 14.11
CA ALA A 172 26.51 -4.56 13.73
C ALA A 172 26.17 -5.66 14.76
N ASP A 173 25.89 -5.26 16.01
CA ASP A 173 25.56 -6.19 17.11
C ASP A 173 24.03 -6.38 17.25
N ILE A 174 23.22 -5.82 16.33
CA ILE A 174 21.78 -5.95 16.40
C ILE A 174 21.35 -7.41 16.28
N PRO A 175 20.49 -7.93 17.19
CA PRO A 175 20.03 -9.30 17.13
C PRO A 175 19.22 -9.62 15.86
N ASN A 176 19.35 -10.84 15.40
CA ASN A 176 18.69 -11.32 14.17
C ASN A 176 17.46 -12.20 14.44
N THR A 177 16.77 -12.01 15.57
CA THR A 177 15.45 -12.58 15.85
C THR A 177 14.50 -11.47 16.28
N TRP A 178 13.21 -11.65 16.04
CA TRP A 178 12.21 -10.59 16.19
C TRP A 178 12.19 -9.96 17.59
N ASP A 179 11.87 -10.72 18.64
CA ASP A 179 11.76 -10.17 20.00
C ASP A 179 13.11 -9.64 20.52
N ALA A 180 14.21 -10.33 20.19
CA ALA A 180 15.53 -9.88 20.59
C ALA A 180 15.90 -8.55 19.95
N ARG A 181 15.54 -8.34 18.65
CA ARG A 181 15.77 -7.08 17.94
C ARG A 181 14.97 -5.93 18.59
N TRP A 182 13.69 -6.11 18.84
CA TRP A 182 12.85 -5.09 19.49
C TRP A 182 13.34 -4.78 20.91
N ASN A 183 13.69 -5.80 21.68
CA ASN A 183 14.15 -5.64 23.06
C ASN A 183 15.55 -4.99 23.14
N TRP A 184 16.36 -5.09 22.09
CA TRP A 184 17.71 -4.53 22.05
C TRP A 184 17.74 -3.00 22.19
N PHE A 185 16.71 -2.32 21.74
CA PHE A 185 16.61 -0.84 21.84
C PHE A 185 16.19 -0.36 23.23
N LYS A 186 15.53 -1.19 24.03
CA LYS A 186 14.98 -0.78 25.34
C LYS A 186 16.05 -0.21 26.30
N PRO A 187 17.23 -0.84 26.53
CA PRO A 187 18.26 -0.27 27.43
C PRO A 187 18.90 1.01 26.88
N MET A 188 18.88 1.24 25.58
CA MET A 188 19.45 2.46 24.99
C MET A 188 18.71 3.72 25.40
N GLN A 189 17.38 3.63 25.57
CA GLN A 189 16.55 4.76 26.03
C GLN A 189 17.07 5.32 27.35
N ALA A 190 17.35 4.49 28.34
CA ALA A 190 17.87 4.93 29.63
C ALA A 190 19.24 5.61 29.50
N LYS A 191 20.13 5.05 28.67
CA LYS A 191 21.48 5.61 28.44
C LYS A 191 21.42 6.97 27.73
N LEU A 192 20.56 7.12 26.74
CA LEU A 192 20.37 8.40 26.03
C LEU A 192 19.75 9.47 26.97
N ARG A 193 18.77 9.07 27.78
CA ARG A 193 18.17 9.96 28.77
C ARG A 193 19.16 10.44 29.83
N ALA A 194 20.06 9.57 30.27
CA ALA A 194 21.17 9.92 31.19
C ALA A 194 22.15 10.94 30.58
N LYS A 195 22.29 10.98 29.26
CA LYS A 195 23.06 11.95 28.49
C LYS A 195 22.31 13.23 28.15
N GLY A 196 21.09 13.42 28.69
CA GLY A 196 20.31 14.63 28.51
C GLY A 196 19.25 14.57 27.42
N MET A 197 19.16 13.50 26.66
CA MET A 197 18.13 13.28 25.61
C MET A 197 16.81 12.79 26.24
N ARG A 198 16.22 13.58 27.12
CA ARG A 198 15.12 13.19 28.02
C ARG A 198 13.84 12.72 27.32
N LYS A 199 13.62 13.14 26.06
CA LYS A 199 12.41 12.88 25.29
C LYS A 199 12.52 11.66 24.36
N VAL A 200 13.69 10.99 24.30
CA VAL A 200 13.88 9.83 23.40
C VAL A 200 13.25 8.59 23.99
N PHE A 201 12.54 7.84 23.14
CA PHE A 201 11.96 6.53 23.41
C PHE A 201 12.72 5.45 22.66
N ALA A 202 12.53 4.20 23.07
CA ALA A 202 13.19 3.07 22.42
C ALA A 202 12.64 2.82 21.02
N MET A 203 11.33 2.91 20.84
CA MET A 203 10.63 2.48 19.62
C MET A 203 9.43 3.36 19.27
N GLY A 204 9.21 3.55 17.97
CA GLY A 204 8.03 4.14 17.36
C GLY A 204 7.01 3.06 17.03
N LEU A 205 6.40 2.48 18.05
CA LEU A 205 5.41 1.43 17.88
C LEU A 205 4.02 2.05 17.77
N GLN A 206 3.38 1.93 16.61
CA GLN A 206 2.00 2.38 16.41
C GLN A 206 1.03 1.55 17.27
N MET A 207 0.28 2.25 18.15
CA MET A 207 -0.63 1.66 19.12
C MET A 207 -2.06 2.17 18.94
N THR A 208 -2.40 2.62 17.75
CA THR A 208 -3.67 3.28 17.43
C THR A 208 -4.87 2.38 17.69
N THR A 209 -5.90 2.95 18.31
CA THR A 209 -7.14 2.26 18.66
C THR A 209 -8.33 2.69 17.80
N ASN A 210 -8.14 3.67 16.91
CA ASN A 210 -9.18 4.22 16.04
C ASN A 210 -8.52 4.97 14.85
N GLY A 211 -9.18 4.91 13.72
CA GLY A 211 -8.73 5.57 12.48
C GLY A 211 -7.69 4.78 11.68
N PRO A 212 -7.42 5.22 10.45
CA PRO A 212 -6.42 4.60 9.59
C PRO A 212 -5.01 4.84 10.14
N SER A 213 -4.23 3.78 10.25
CA SER A 213 -2.84 3.81 10.70
C SER A 213 -2.16 2.48 10.39
N ASP A 214 -0.83 2.46 10.51
CA ASP A 214 -0.02 1.26 10.34
C ASP A 214 -0.14 0.25 11.51
N GLY A 215 -0.96 0.56 12.53
CA GLY A 215 -1.14 -0.29 13.70
C GLY A 215 -1.55 -1.73 13.39
N ASN A 216 -2.37 -1.96 12.36
CA ASN A 216 -2.71 -3.32 11.91
C ASN A 216 -1.49 -4.01 11.30
N ASN A 217 -0.70 -3.33 10.47
CA ASN A 217 0.50 -3.89 9.84
C ASN A 217 1.55 -4.26 10.89
N VAL A 218 1.76 -3.37 11.87
CA VAL A 218 2.64 -3.63 13.01
C VAL A 218 2.18 -4.86 13.80
N PHE A 219 0.88 -4.96 14.10
CA PHE A 219 0.30 -6.13 14.77
C PHE A 219 0.55 -7.42 13.97
N HIS A 220 0.33 -7.39 12.65
CA HIS A 220 0.58 -8.54 11.77
C HIS A 220 2.07 -8.92 11.72
N GLY A 221 2.99 -7.97 11.76
CA GLY A 221 4.43 -8.24 11.86
C GLY A 221 4.76 -9.08 13.10
N PHE A 222 4.24 -8.69 14.27
CA PHE A 222 4.38 -9.49 15.49
C PHE A 222 3.66 -10.84 15.41
N LEU A 223 2.50 -10.89 14.78
CA LEU A 223 1.75 -12.13 14.60
C LEU A 223 2.51 -13.13 13.73
N ILE A 224 3.13 -12.66 12.64
CA ILE A 224 4.02 -13.47 11.79
C ILE A 224 5.20 -14.00 12.58
N ALA A 225 5.86 -13.14 13.33
CA ALA A 225 7.03 -13.50 14.15
C ALA A 225 6.72 -14.57 15.20
N ASN A 226 5.49 -14.59 15.69
CA ASN A 226 4.98 -15.56 16.66
C ASN A 226 4.33 -16.80 15.99
N GLY A 227 4.32 -16.89 14.65
CA GLY A 227 3.79 -18.04 13.91
C GLY A 227 2.26 -18.08 13.76
N GLY A 228 1.58 -16.98 14.05
CA GLY A 228 0.12 -16.85 13.91
C GLY A 228 -0.36 -16.40 12.54
N LEU A 229 0.57 -16.05 11.65
CA LEU A 229 0.32 -15.71 10.25
C LEU A 229 1.51 -16.15 9.41
N GLY A 230 1.27 -16.74 8.25
CA GLY A 230 2.32 -17.23 7.36
C GLY A 230 1.75 -17.71 6.03
N VAL A 231 2.60 -18.31 5.20
CA VAL A 231 2.19 -18.81 3.89
C VAL A 231 1.19 -19.96 4.06
N GLY A 232 -0.07 -19.71 3.66
CA GLY A 232 -1.15 -20.70 3.73
C GLY A 232 -1.69 -21.01 5.14
N THR A 233 -1.26 -20.26 6.15
CA THR A 233 -1.70 -20.41 7.55
C THR A 233 -2.00 -19.06 8.17
N GLY A 234 -2.85 -19.00 9.18
CA GLY A 234 -3.10 -17.77 9.91
C GLY A 234 -4.54 -17.62 10.40
N ILE A 235 -4.86 -16.42 10.84
CA ILE A 235 -6.19 -16.05 11.35
C ILE A 235 -7.28 -16.33 10.31
N VAL A 236 -6.99 -16.03 9.03
CA VAL A 236 -7.84 -16.36 7.89
C VAL A 236 -7.00 -17.16 6.90
N THR A 237 -7.47 -18.35 6.54
CA THR A 237 -6.80 -19.22 5.58
C THR A 237 -7.17 -18.88 4.13
N PRO A 238 -6.40 -19.35 3.13
CA PRO A 238 -6.65 -19.03 1.72
C PRO A 238 -8.04 -19.44 1.20
N ASP A 239 -8.72 -20.40 1.85
CA ASP A 239 -10.10 -20.74 1.56
C ASP A 239 -11.13 -19.84 2.25
N GLY A 240 -10.68 -18.75 2.89
CA GLY A 240 -11.52 -17.74 3.51
C GLY A 240 -12.06 -18.09 4.90
N LYS A 241 -11.62 -19.21 5.48
CA LYS A 241 -12.09 -19.62 6.81
C LYS A 241 -11.33 -18.95 7.94
N LEU A 242 -12.07 -18.65 9.01
CA LEU A 242 -11.54 -18.11 10.25
C LEU A 242 -10.98 -19.24 11.13
N HIS A 243 -9.75 -19.10 11.62
CA HIS A 243 -9.02 -20.11 12.40
C HIS A 243 -8.57 -19.57 13.78
N LEU A 244 -9.45 -18.94 14.52
CA LEU A 244 -9.15 -18.44 15.88
C LEU A 244 -9.08 -19.54 16.94
N ASP A 245 -9.54 -20.73 16.63
CA ASP A 245 -9.48 -21.94 17.46
C ASP A 245 -8.14 -22.70 17.33
N ASP A 246 -7.34 -22.39 16.29
CA ASP A 246 -5.98 -22.96 16.17
C ASP A 246 -5.11 -22.51 17.36
N PRO A 247 -4.55 -23.46 18.14
CA PRO A 247 -3.73 -23.11 19.32
C PRO A 247 -2.51 -22.25 18.98
N LYS A 248 -1.92 -22.38 17.80
CA LYS A 248 -0.77 -21.57 17.37
C LYS A 248 -1.19 -20.12 17.09
N VAL A 249 -2.33 -19.94 16.39
CA VAL A 249 -2.88 -18.62 16.13
C VAL A 249 -3.25 -17.93 17.45
N LYS A 250 -3.91 -18.65 18.34
CA LYS A 250 -4.29 -18.15 19.67
C LYS A 250 -3.07 -17.73 20.50
N ASP A 251 -2.07 -18.57 20.61
CA ASP A 251 -0.82 -18.29 21.33
C ASP A 251 -0.08 -17.08 20.74
N ALA A 252 0.02 -17.00 19.41
CA ALA A 252 0.65 -15.88 18.72
C ALA A 252 -0.08 -14.56 18.97
N VAL A 253 -1.42 -14.54 18.95
CA VAL A 253 -2.22 -13.35 19.26
C VAL A 253 -1.99 -12.91 20.70
N VAL A 254 -2.03 -13.83 21.66
CA VAL A 254 -1.79 -13.52 23.07
C VAL A 254 -0.40 -12.93 23.27
N LYS A 255 0.65 -13.54 22.69
CA LYS A 255 2.03 -13.03 22.75
C LYS A 255 2.16 -11.65 22.14
N THR A 256 1.51 -11.41 21.01
CA THR A 256 1.52 -10.10 20.34
C THR A 256 0.88 -9.02 21.21
N ILE A 257 -0.32 -9.28 21.76
CA ILE A 257 -1.02 -8.36 22.67
C ILE A 257 -0.16 -8.10 23.92
N ALA A 258 0.44 -9.13 24.50
CA ALA A 258 1.30 -9.01 25.67
C ALA A 258 2.50 -8.11 25.39
N TYR A 259 3.24 -8.38 24.29
CA TYR A 259 4.44 -7.62 23.95
C TYR A 259 4.13 -6.13 23.72
N MET A 260 3.12 -5.82 22.91
CA MET A 260 2.76 -4.43 22.58
C MET A 260 2.28 -3.67 23.83
N SER A 261 1.44 -4.31 24.64
CA SER A 261 0.95 -3.73 25.90
C SER A 261 2.08 -3.47 26.89
N ASP A 262 3.02 -4.41 27.03
CA ASP A 262 4.16 -4.28 27.96
C ASP A 262 5.17 -3.24 27.49
N ALA A 263 5.41 -3.12 26.19
CA ALA A 263 6.25 -2.06 25.62
C ALA A 263 5.67 -0.66 25.94
N TYR A 264 4.37 -0.50 25.79
CA TYR A 264 3.68 0.75 26.10
C TYR A 264 3.66 1.05 27.60
N LYS A 265 3.23 0.09 28.45
CA LYS A 265 3.21 0.21 29.91
C LYS A 265 4.59 0.45 30.49
N GLY A 266 5.62 -0.17 29.91
CA GLY A 266 7.04 0.01 30.27
C GLY A 266 7.63 1.38 29.88
N GLY A 267 6.87 2.19 29.15
CA GLY A 267 7.30 3.54 28.73
C GLY A 267 8.40 3.53 27.66
N PHE A 268 8.48 2.48 26.87
CA PHE A 268 9.41 2.36 25.72
C PHE A 268 8.84 2.96 24.43
N VAL A 269 7.54 3.23 24.41
CA VAL A 269 6.77 3.84 23.33
C VAL A 269 6.24 5.21 23.81
N PRO A 270 6.18 6.24 22.95
CA PRO A 270 5.56 7.51 23.30
C PRO A 270 4.10 7.33 23.76
N LYS A 271 3.70 8.03 24.81
CA LYS A 271 2.31 7.95 25.32
C LYS A 271 1.25 8.31 24.28
N GLY A 272 1.56 9.20 23.34
CA GLY A 272 0.69 9.62 22.24
C GLY A 272 0.43 8.53 21.19
N ALA A 273 1.23 7.47 21.15
CA ALA A 273 1.14 6.42 20.12
C ALA A 273 -0.22 5.73 20.01
N ILE A 274 -1.04 5.80 21.05
CA ILE A 274 -2.42 5.29 21.07
C ILE A 274 -3.42 6.12 20.26
N SER A 275 -3.02 7.29 19.81
CA SER A 275 -3.85 8.22 19.03
C SER A 275 -3.15 8.71 17.76
N TRP A 276 -2.05 8.09 17.38
CA TRP A 276 -1.33 8.43 16.17
C TRP A 276 -2.16 8.12 14.93
N ASN A 277 -2.05 8.98 13.91
CA ASN A 277 -2.47 8.69 12.55
C ASN A 277 -1.28 8.17 11.73
N ASP A 278 -1.52 7.87 10.45
CA ASP A 278 -0.55 7.29 9.52
C ASP A 278 0.84 7.99 9.50
N ALA A 279 0.90 9.31 9.57
CA ALA A 279 2.16 10.07 9.46
C ALA A 279 2.82 10.42 10.80
N ASP A 280 2.23 10.09 11.95
CA ASP A 280 2.74 10.58 13.24
C ASP A 280 4.02 9.87 13.69
N ASP A 281 4.20 8.61 13.35
CA ASP A 281 5.46 7.88 13.56
C ASP A 281 6.56 8.39 12.65
N ASN A 282 6.31 8.59 11.34
CA ASN A 282 7.28 9.21 10.44
C ASN A 282 7.75 10.57 10.99
N ASN A 283 6.82 11.44 11.45
CA ASN A 283 7.14 12.72 12.03
C ASN A 283 7.95 12.57 13.33
N GLY A 284 7.58 11.61 14.17
CA GLY A 284 8.29 11.25 15.39
C GLY A 284 9.70 10.75 15.12
N PHE A 285 9.88 9.92 14.10
CA PHE A 285 11.19 9.44 13.66
C PHE A 285 12.06 10.62 13.18
N HIS A 286 11.53 11.46 12.29
CA HIS A 286 12.26 12.62 11.79
C HIS A 286 12.67 13.61 12.89
N ALA A 287 11.90 13.70 13.97
CA ALA A 287 12.22 14.48 15.16
C ALA A 287 13.17 13.76 16.13
N LYS A 288 13.65 12.55 15.82
CA LYS A 288 14.44 11.67 16.70
C LYS A 288 13.75 11.44 18.06
N LEU A 289 12.41 11.30 18.03
CA LEU A 289 11.62 11.01 19.23
C LEU A 289 11.83 9.56 19.71
N PHE A 290 12.24 8.66 18.83
CA PHE A 290 12.58 7.27 19.14
C PHE A 290 13.77 6.79 18.30
N ILE A 291 14.39 5.69 18.77
CA ILE A 291 15.62 5.16 18.19
C ILE A 291 15.34 4.37 16.92
N MET A 292 14.23 3.63 16.90
CA MET A 292 13.83 2.78 15.78
C MET A 292 12.33 2.89 15.55
N ASP A 293 11.96 2.65 14.30
CA ASP A 293 10.60 2.56 13.81
C ASP A 293 10.42 1.30 12.96
N TYR A 294 9.20 0.81 12.85
CA TYR A 294 8.81 -0.28 11.97
C TYR A 294 7.60 0.21 11.18
N ASP A 295 7.87 0.75 10.00
CA ASP A 295 6.92 1.53 9.20
C ASP A 295 6.99 1.17 7.72
N GLY A 296 5.93 1.50 7.00
CA GLY A 296 5.76 1.16 5.59
C GLY A 296 6.71 1.86 4.65
N THR A 297 7.29 1.11 3.72
CA THR A 297 8.20 1.57 2.67
C THR A 297 9.52 2.17 3.20
N ILE A 298 10.24 2.91 2.37
CA ILE A 298 11.41 3.73 2.75
C ILE A 298 11.07 5.23 2.69
N SER A 299 9.79 5.57 2.91
CA SER A 299 9.31 6.96 2.93
C SER A 299 10.06 7.81 3.94
N THR A 300 10.32 7.23 5.11
CA THR A 300 11.00 7.84 6.24
C THR A 300 12.40 8.32 5.86
N GLU A 301 13.20 7.52 5.17
CA GLU A 301 14.51 7.91 4.68
C GLU A 301 14.42 8.89 3.51
N LEU A 302 13.53 8.65 2.56
CA LEU A 302 13.42 9.47 1.35
C LEU A 302 12.91 10.88 1.63
N ALA A 303 12.14 11.09 2.69
CA ALA A 303 11.80 12.45 3.16
C ALA A 303 13.04 13.28 3.52
N MET A 304 14.16 12.62 3.84
CA MET A 304 15.45 13.26 4.12
C MET A 304 16.41 13.24 2.92
N TRP A 305 15.92 12.85 1.72
CA TRP A 305 16.75 12.67 0.53
C TRP A 305 17.65 13.87 0.19
N HIS A 306 17.17 15.08 0.42
CA HIS A 306 17.92 16.31 0.17
C HIS A 306 18.84 16.72 1.32
N ASP A 307 18.78 16.03 2.47
CA ASP A 307 19.72 16.18 3.59
C ASP A 307 20.56 14.89 3.71
N GLN A 308 21.58 14.79 2.87
CA GLN A 308 22.46 13.62 2.79
C GLN A 308 23.19 13.31 4.09
N LYS A 309 23.42 14.29 4.95
CA LYS A 309 24.04 14.10 6.26
C LYS A 309 23.06 13.36 7.17
N LYS A 310 21.82 13.85 7.26
CA LYS A 310 20.77 13.24 8.08
C LYS A 310 20.41 11.84 7.55
N LEU A 311 20.31 11.68 6.23
CA LEU A 311 20.08 10.38 5.58
C LEU A 311 21.16 9.36 5.96
N ALA A 312 22.45 9.76 5.99
CA ALA A 312 23.56 8.88 6.34
C ALA A 312 23.58 8.47 7.85
N GLU A 313 22.81 9.15 8.69
CA GLU A 313 22.61 8.76 10.10
C GLU A 313 21.57 7.64 10.26
N CYS A 314 20.75 7.40 9.24
CA CYS A 314 19.73 6.35 9.22
C CYS A 314 20.28 5.03 8.71
N VAL A 315 19.73 3.94 9.23
CA VAL A 315 19.96 2.57 8.78
C VAL A 315 18.61 1.92 8.51
N THR A 316 18.44 1.36 7.32
CA THR A 316 17.27 0.55 6.96
C THR A 316 17.65 -0.92 7.03
N MET A 317 16.87 -1.73 7.70
CA MET A 317 17.09 -3.18 7.80
C MET A 317 15.82 -3.94 7.42
N GLY A 318 16.00 -5.02 6.70
CA GLY A 318 14.94 -5.99 6.45
C GLY A 318 14.54 -6.76 7.71
N LEU A 319 13.57 -7.67 7.55
CA LEU A 319 13.02 -8.47 8.62
C LEU A 319 14.11 -9.37 9.25
N PRO A 320 14.10 -9.56 10.58
CA PRO A 320 14.90 -10.58 11.23
C PRO A 320 14.28 -11.97 11.02
N LEU A 321 14.89 -12.97 11.59
CA LEU A 321 14.25 -14.27 11.77
C LEU A 321 13.07 -14.14 12.75
N GLY A 322 12.07 -14.99 12.60
CA GLY A 322 11.00 -15.14 13.58
C GLY A 322 11.53 -15.63 14.93
N ASN A 323 10.68 -15.64 15.94
CA ASN A 323 11.05 -16.09 17.28
C ASN A 323 11.40 -17.59 17.32
N ASP A 324 10.99 -18.35 16.29
CA ASP A 324 11.37 -19.76 16.08
C ASP A 324 12.71 -19.95 15.34
N GLY A 325 13.39 -18.86 15.00
CA GLY A 325 14.68 -18.86 14.30
C GLY A 325 14.57 -19.09 12.78
N LYS A 326 13.36 -19.07 12.19
CA LYS A 326 13.15 -19.24 10.75
C LYS A 326 12.98 -17.90 10.03
N PRO A 327 13.25 -17.85 8.71
CA PRO A 327 12.93 -16.68 7.91
C PRO A 327 11.44 -16.31 7.98
N MET A 328 11.16 -15.05 8.24
CA MET A 328 9.81 -14.52 8.24
C MET A 328 9.38 -14.14 6.82
N PRO A 329 8.14 -14.43 6.40
CA PRO A 329 7.60 -13.79 5.21
C PRO A 329 7.26 -12.33 5.51
N ALA A 330 7.55 -11.43 4.57
CA ALA A 330 7.04 -10.08 4.63
C ALA A 330 5.54 -10.06 4.30
N MET A 331 4.74 -9.36 5.10
CA MET A 331 3.40 -8.97 4.65
C MET A 331 3.55 -7.80 3.67
N VAL A 332 3.05 -7.97 2.47
CA VAL A 332 3.26 -7.00 1.40
C VAL A 332 1.94 -6.36 1.02
N GLY A 333 1.88 -5.05 1.20
CA GLY A 333 0.79 -4.21 0.69
C GLY A 333 0.94 -3.99 -0.82
N TYR A 334 -0.10 -4.29 -1.59
CA TYR A 334 -0.17 -4.01 -3.02
C TYR A 334 -1.13 -2.86 -3.28
N ILE A 335 -0.59 -1.79 -3.86
CA ILE A 335 -1.39 -0.65 -4.27
C ILE A 335 -1.89 -0.91 -5.68
N GLY A 336 -3.20 -0.83 -5.83
CA GLY A 336 -3.88 -1.07 -7.10
C GLY A 336 -4.67 0.14 -7.57
N GLY A 337 -4.76 0.32 -8.89
CA GLY A 337 -5.75 1.19 -9.49
C GLY A 337 -7.09 0.47 -9.52
N MET A 338 -8.12 1.04 -8.90
CA MET A 338 -9.49 0.53 -8.93
C MET A 338 -10.41 1.43 -9.75
N ILE A 339 -11.32 0.81 -10.47
CA ILE A 339 -12.31 1.48 -11.32
C ILE A 339 -13.68 1.34 -10.67
N PRO A 340 -14.29 2.44 -10.16
CA PRO A 340 -15.64 2.39 -9.63
C PRO A 340 -16.67 1.97 -10.69
N LYS A 341 -17.70 1.24 -10.28
CA LYS A 341 -18.77 0.80 -11.20
C LYS A 341 -19.56 1.96 -11.81
N ALA A 342 -19.63 3.09 -11.09
CA ALA A 342 -20.26 4.32 -11.54
C ALA A 342 -19.39 5.17 -12.49
N ALA A 343 -18.15 4.77 -12.75
CA ALA A 343 -17.23 5.47 -13.67
C ALA A 343 -17.82 5.56 -15.08
N LYS A 344 -17.68 6.72 -15.68
CA LYS A 344 -18.26 7.03 -17.01
C LYS A 344 -17.34 6.62 -18.16
N ASN A 345 -16.02 6.64 -17.93
CA ASN A 345 -15.01 6.39 -18.96
C ASN A 345 -14.14 5.16 -18.58
N GLN A 346 -14.78 4.05 -18.20
CA GLN A 346 -14.15 2.82 -17.73
C GLN A 346 -13.09 2.28 -18.71
N GLU A 347 -13.36 2.34 -20.02
CA GLU A 347 -12.44 1.84 -21.05
C GLU A 347 -11.13 2.66 -21.08
N VAL A 348 -11.19 3.98 -20.93
CA VAL A 348 -9.99 4.82 -20.88
C VAL A 348 -9.22 4.57 -19.59
N ALA A 349 -9.94 4.39 -18.47
CA ALA A 349 -9.33 4.02 -17.19
C ALA A 349 -8.60 2.66 -17.25
N LYS A 350 -9.22 1.65 -17.88
CA LYS A 350 -8.59 0.34 -18.13
C LYS A 350 -7.37 0.45 -19.03
N ASP A 351 -7.48 1.22 -20.11
CA ASP A 351 -6.38 1.45 -21.05
C ASP A 351 -5.20 2.15 -20.38
N PHE A 352 -5.49 3.16 -19.55
CA PHE A 352 -4.46 3.82 -18.75
C PHE A 352 -3.79 2.82 -17.79
N MET A 353 -4.55 1.95 -17.12
CA MET A 353 -3.95 0.95 -16.22
C MET A 353 -3.14 -0.12 -16.96
N LYS A 354 -3.52 -0.51 -18.20
CA LYS A 354 -2.68 -1.36 -19.06
C LYS A 354 -1.33 -0.70 -19.34
N TYR A 355 -1.33 0.60 -19.62
CA TYR A 355 -0.11 1.37 -19.82
C TYR A 355 0.74 1.45 -18.54
N VAL A 356 0.11 1.70 -17.37
CA VAL A 356 0.80 1.79 -16.07
C VAL A 356 1.51 0.49 -15.69
N ILE A 357 0.91 -0.66 -15.99
CA ILE A 357 1.50 -1.99 -15.69
C ILE A 357 2.37 -2.53 -16.83
N GLU A 358 2.58 -1.79 -17.91
CA GLU A 358 3.59 -2.18 -18.89
C GLU A 358 4.95 -2.16 -18.20
N PRO A 359 5.73 -3.27 -18.23
CA PRO A 359 6.90 -3.45 -17.36
C PRO A 359 7.93 -2.31 -17.42
N LYS A 360 8.17 -1.77 -18.61
CA LYS A 360 9.10 -0.64 -18.80
C LYS A 360 8.55 0.63 -18.18
N VAL A 361 7.28 0.97 -18.45
CA VAL A 361 6.61 2.17 -17.91
C VAL A 361 6.56 2.11 -16.40
N ASN A 362 6.15 0.97 -15.85
CA ASN A 362 6.08 0.72 -14.41
C ASN A 362 7.44 0.93 -13.73
N SER A 363 8.49 0.30 -14.27
CA SER A 363 9.83 0.42 -13.71
C SER A 363 10.35 1.87 -13.77
N GLU A 364 10.18 2.57 -14.90
CA GLU A 364 10.59 3.98 -15.03
C GLU A 364 9.83 4.89 -14.07
N TYR A 365 8.53 4.69 -13.92
CA TYR A 365 7.68 5.42 -12.96
C TYR A 365 8.20 5.27 -11.53
N LEU A 366 8.40 4.04 -11.06
CA LEU A 366 8.77 3.76 -9.68
C LEU A 366 10.23 4.16 -9.37
N LYS A 367 11.15 3.98 -10.30
CA LYS A 367 12.53 4.47 -10.17
C LYS A 367 12.58 5.99 -10.05
N ALA A 368 11.77 6.69 -10.82
CA ALA A 368 11.72 8.14 -10.79
C ALA A 368 11.12 8.71 -9.49
N GLY A 369 10.37 7.88 -8.74
CA GLY A 369 9.96 8.08 -7.35
C GLY A 369 10.96 7.54 -6.33
N LEU A 370 12.24 7.38 -6.72
CA LEU A 370 13.34 6.90 -5.88
C LEU A 370 13.14 5.50 -5.28
N GLY A 371 12.20 4.70 -5.81
CA GLY A 371 11.92 3.35 -5.33
C GLY A 371 11.24 3.29 -3.95
N ARG A 372 10.58 4.38 -3.52
CA ARG A 372 9.73 4.33 -2.32
C ARG A 372 8.74 3.18 -2.41
N TRP A 373 8.13 3.02 -3.57
CA TRP A 373 7.35 1.85 -3.93
C TRP A 373 8.16 0.93 -4.84
N VAL A 374 8.07 -0.36 -4.61
CA VAL A 374 8.76 -1.38 -5.41
C VAL A 374 7.85 -1.86 -6.54
N THR A 375 8.47 -2.27 -7.64
CA THR A 375 7.74 -2.88 -8.77
C THR A 375 7.16 -4.24 -8.38
N PRO A 376 5.91 -4.54 -8.74
CA PRO A 376 5.31 -5.86 -8.48
C PRO A 376 5.82 -6.95 -9.44
N PHE A 377 6.84 -6.66 -10.23
CA PHE A 377 7.46 -7.59 -11.19
C PHE A 377 8.78 -8.15 -10.66
N PRO A 378 8.83 -9.35 -10.05
CA PRO A 378 10.07 -9.91 -9.50
C PRO A 378 11.20 -10.05 -10.53
N GLY A 379 10.85 -10.28 -11.79
CA GLY A 379 11.82 -10.34 -12.88
C GLY A 379 12.54 -9.02 -13.12
N ILE A 380 11.83 -7.89 -13.01
CA ILE A 380 12.43 -6.55 -13.09
C ILE A 380 13.34 -6.31 -11.89
N ALA A 381 12.84 -6.55 -10.68
CA ALA A 381 13.62 -6.33 -9.45
C ALA A 381 14.95 -7.12 -9.44
N ARG A 382 14.95 -8.35 -9.97
CA ARG A 382 16.16 -9.18 -10.06
C ARG A 382 17.14 -8.75 -11.16
N ASN A 383 16.61 -8.41 -12.33
CA ASN A 383 17.43 -8.27 -13.55
C ASN A 383 17.87 -6.84 -13.82
N ASP A 384 17.20 -5.85 -13.25
CA ASP A 384 17.59 -4.45 -13.37
C ASP A 384 18.46 -4.05 -12.17
N PRO A 385 19.77 -3.79 -12.39
CA PRO A 385 20.71 -3.47 -11.33
C PRO A 385 20.32 -2.23 -10.51
N TRP A 386 19.46 -1.37 -11.04
CA TRP A 386 19.01 -0.19 -10.32
C TRP A 386 18.35 -0.53 -8.97
N TRP A 387 17.62 -1.64 -8.90
CA TRP A 387 16.89 -2.05 -7.69
C TRP A 387 17.77 -2.61 -6.58
N LEU A 388 18.80 -3.40 -6.93
CA LEU A 388 19.62 -4.14 -5.96
C LEU A 388 21.06 -3.66 -5.88
N LYS A 389 21.54 -2.97 -6.91
CA LYS A 389 22.92 -2.49 -7.06
C LYS A 389 22.90 -1.04 -7.53
N ASN A 390 22.07 -0.22 -6.88
CA ASN A 390 21.92 1.18 -7.27
C ASN A 390 23.28 1.89 -7.26
N PRO A 391 23.63 2.65 -8.32
CA PRO A 391 24.90 3.37 -8.38
C PRO A 391 25.00 4.46 -7.32
N ASN A 392 23.89 5.02 -6.87
CA ASN A 392 23.86 5.91 -5.71
C ASN A 392 23.90 5.08 -4.43
N LYS A 393 25.05 5.07 -3.75
CA LYS A 393 25.28 4.25 -2.56
C LYS A 393 24.39 4.65 -1.39
N ALA A 394 24.02 5.93 -1.27
CA ALA A 394 23.12 6.37 -0.23
C ALA A 394 21.72 5.76 -0.42
N LEU A 395 21.20 5.80 -1.66
CA LEU A 395 19.93 5.15 -1.96
C LEU A 395 20.03 3.62 -1.83
N ALA A 396 21.10 3.01 -2.31
CA ALA A 396 21.30 1.56 -2.24
C ALA A 396 21.26 1.02 -0.81
N ALA A 397 21.77 1.78 0.16
CA ALA A 397 21.79 1.37 1.57
C ALA A 397 20.38 1.16 2.15
N HIS A 398 19.39 1.90 1.65
CA HIS A 398 17.99 1.79 2.08
C HIS A 398 17.16 0.92 1.13
N LEU A 399 17.36 1.09 -0.17
CA LEU A 399 16.57 0.42 -1.20
C LEU A 399 16.83 -1.09 -1.25
N THR A 400 18.09 -1.53 -1.14
CA THR A 400 18.44 -2.94 -1.33
C THR A 400 17.78 -3.86 -0.29
N PRO A 401 17.88 -3.64 1.04
CA PRO A 401 17.21 -4.47 2.02
C PRO A 401 15.69 -4.46 1.85
N TYR A 402 15.12 -3.31 1.53
CA TYR A 402 13.69 -3.14 1.31
C TYR A 402 13.17 -3.93 0.10
N VAL A 403 13.87 -3.86 -1.05
CA VAL A 403 13.49 -4.63 -2.26
C VAL A 403 13.62 -6.13 -2.03
N GLN A 404 14.64 -6.57 -1.29
CA GLN A 404 14.83 -7.97 -0.94
C GLN A 404 13.62 -8.52 -0.19
N GLU A 405 13.11 -7.80 0.81
CA GLU A 405 11.95 -8.21 1.59
C GLU A 405 10.65 -8.13 0.79
N THR A 406 10.43 -7.01 0.08
CA THR A 406 9.15 -6.71 -0.57
C THR A 406 8.82 -7.65 -1.73
N VAL A 407 9.81 -8.06 -2.53
CA VAL A 407 9.55 -8.73 -3.82
C VAL A 407 10.32 -10.02 -4.00
N LEU A 408 11.49 -10.15 -3.39
CA LEU A 408 12.41 -11.27 -3.66
C LEU A 408 12.44 -12.32 -2.57
N GLY A 409 12.10 -11.94 -1.33
CA GLY A 409 11.93 -12.82 -0.18
C GLY A 409 10.58 -13.56 -0.19
N PRO A 410 10.31 -14.38 0.81
CA PRO A 410 8.99 -14.96 1.01
C PRO A 410 7.99 -13.84 1.40
N THR A 411 6.81 -13.87 0.77
CA THR A 411 5.78 -12.85 1.03
C THR A 411 4.42 -13.49 1.31
N VAL A 412 3.60 -12.79 2.08
CA VAL A 412 2.20 -13.14 2.35
C VAL A 412 1.31 -11.95 2.07
N PRO A 413 0.08 -12.17 1.59
CA PRO A 413 -0.91 -11.11 1.52
C PRO A 413 -1.48 -10.84 2.91
N ASP A 414 -2.09 -9.68 3.06
CA ASP A 414 -2.95 -9.39 4.19
C ASP A 414 -4.14 -10.38 4.23
N PRO A 415 -4.56 -10.87 5.41
CA PRO A 415 -5.69 -11.78 5.57
C PRO A 415 -7.01 -11.29 4.96
N LEU A 416 -7.22 -9.97 4.86
CA LEU A 416 -8.41 -9.39 4.22
C LEU A 416 -8.59 -9.81 2.75
N ALA A 417 -7.51 -10.17 2.06
CA ALA A 417 -7.57 -10.68 0.69
C ALA A 417 -8.34 -12.00 0.58
N PHE A 418 -8.33 -12.80 1.65
CA PHE A 418 -8.99 -14.11 1.67
C PHE A 418 -10.46 -14.03 2.07
N ASN A 419 -10.81 -13.12 3.00
CA ASN A 419 -12.19 -12.91 3.41
C ASN A 419 -12.46 -11.43 3.68
N PRO A 420 -13.45 -10.80 3.03
CA PRO A 420 -13.78 -9.39 3.20
C PRO A 420 -14.21 -9.02 4.62
N ALA A 421 -14.67 -9.98 5.42
CA ALA A 421 -14.96 -9.76 6.84
C ALA A 421 -13.73 -9.26 7.61
N TYR A 422 -12.52 -9.69 7.21
CA TYR A 422 -11.30 -9.22 7.86
C TYR A 422 -11.00 -7.74 7.56
N GLY A 423 -11.42 -7.22 6.41
CA GLY A 423 -11.40 -5.79 6.14
C GLY A 423 -12.25 -4.99 7.13
N ASP A 424 -13.39 -5.54 7.59
CA ASP A 424 -14.22 -4.93 8.63
C ASP A 424 -13.56 -5.04 10.02
N VAL A 425 -12.81 -6.12 10.30
CA VAL A 425 -11.99 -6.27 11.52
C VAL A 425 -10.94 -5.16 11.62
N GLU A 426 -10.26 -4.86 10.53
CA GLU A 426 -9.26 -3.79 10.46
C GLU A 426 -9.89 -2.41 10.54
N ALA A 427 -10.96 -2.17 9.79
CA ALA A 427 -11.68 -0.89 9.81
C ALA A 427 -12.19 -0.54 11.21
N GLN A 428 -12.58 -1.54 12.01
CA GLN A 428 -13.01 -1.37 13.40
C GLN A 428 -11.86 -1.38 14.41
N GLN A 429 -10.60 -1.50 13.95
CA GLN A 429 -9.40 -1.51 14.80
C GLN A 429 -9.48 -2.55 15.93
N VAL A 430 -10.00 -3.76 15.65
CA VAL A 430 -10.17 -4.79 16.68
C VAL A 430 -8.85 -5.12 17.37
N TRP A 431 -7.76 -5.19 16.62
CA TRP A 431 -6.43 -5.43 17.19
C TRP A 431 -5.93 -4.26 18.03
N GLY A 432 -6.09 -3.02 17.54
CA GLY A 432 -5.77 -1.82 18.29
C GLY A 432 -6.50 -1.74 19.62
N GLN A 433 -7.77 -2.14 19.63
CA GLN A 433 -8.55 -2.20 20.87
C GLN A 433 -8.08 -3.34 21.78
N SER A 434 -7.65 -4.47 21.26
CA SER A 434 -7.27 -5.63 22.06
C SER A 434 -6.12 -5.34 23.04
N TYR A 435 -5.06 -4.68 22.60
CA TYR A 435 -3.99 -4.27 23.52
C TYR A 435 -4.41 -3.10 24.42
N SER A 436 -5.37 -2.26 23.99
CA SER A 436 -5.91 -1.21 24.87
C SER A 436 -6.66 -1.79 26.08
N TYR A 437 -7.34 -2.93 25.95
CA TYR A 437 -7.96 -3.60 27.07
C TYR A 437 -6.95 -4.01 28.14
N VAL A 438 -5.69 -4.32 27.74
CA VAL A 438 -4.64 -4.68 28.70
C VAL A 438 -4.08 -3.44 29.41
N TYR A 439 -3.71 -2.38 28.69
CA TYR A 439 -3.07 -1.24 29.34
C TYR A 439 -4.06 -0.24 29.98
N LYS A 440 -5.29 -0.19 29.49
CA LYS A 440 -6.31 0.76 29.95
C LYS A 440 -7.27 0.12 30.95
N ASP A 441 -7.77 -1.09 30.63
CA ASP A 441 -8.81 -1.76 31.42
C ASP A 441 -8.24 -2.82 32.37
N GLY A 442 -6.92 -3.08 32.34
CA GLY A 442 -6.24 -4.02 33.23
C GLY A 442 -6.54 -5.49 32.94
N MET A 443 -7.05 -5.83 31.76
CA MET A 443 -7.28 -7.22 31.36
C MET A 443 -5.97 -7.97 31.20
N THR A 444 -5.99 -9.31 31.35
CA THR A 444 -4.85 -10.14 30.92
C THR A 444 -4.81 -10.21 29.39
N PRO A 445 -3.63 -10.46 28.77
CA PRO A 445 -3.54 -10.63 27.32
C PRO A 445 -4.45 -11.73 26.78
N GLU A 446 -4.64 -12.83 27.53
CA GLU A 446 -5.53 -13.94 27.17
C GLU A 446 -7.00 -13.48 27.14
N ALA A 447 -7.45 -12.75 28.18
CA ALA A 447 -8.80 -12.22 28.25
C ALA A 447 -9.07 -11.18 27.15
N ALA A 448 -8.07 -10.36 26.82
CA ALA A 448 -8.15 -9.39 25.74
C ALA A 448 -8.22 -10.09 24.36
N ALA A 449 -7.45 -11.14 24.14
CA ALA A 449 -7.51 -11.96 22.95
C ALA A 449 -8.87 -12.64 22.77
N GLU A 450 -9.40 -13.26 23.83
CA GLU A 450 -10.74 -13.89 23.81
C GLU A 450 -11.86 -12.89 23.50
N ARG A 451 -11.73 -11.65 23.99
CA ARG A 451 -12.67 -10.59 23.66
C ARG A 451 -12.59 -10.19 22.18
N ALA A 452 -11.38 -9.98 21.68
CA ALA A 452 -11.15 -9.69 20.26
C ALA A 452 -11.68 -10.83 19.36
N PHE A 453 -11.47 -12.09 19.73
CA PHE A 453 -11.96 -13.24 18.98
C PHE A 453 -13.50 -13.26 18.89
N LYS A 454 -14.22 -12.95 19.96
CA LYS A 454 -15.68 -12.84 19.94
C LYS A 454 -16.16 -11.71 19.01
N GLU A 455 -15.47 -10.58 19.01
CA GLU A 455 -15.76 -9.46 18.11
C GLU A 455 -15.54 -9.87 16.66
N ILE A 456 -14.41 -10.51 16.33
CA ILE A 456 -14.08 -11.02 15.01
C ILE A 456 -15.10 -12.05 14.54
N GLN A 457 -15.45 -13.04 15.38
CA GLN A 457 -16.48 -14.03 15.07
C GLN A 457 -17.81 -13.37 14.73
N THR A 458 -18.22 -12.35 15.51
CA THR A 458 -19.44 -11.58 15.26
C THR A 458 -19.40 -10.83 13.93
N ILE A 459 -18.25 -10.24 13.57
CA ILE A 459 -18.06 -9.58 12.27
C ILE A 459 -18.20 -10.60 11.14
N PHE A 460 -17.56 -11.76 11.25
CA PHE A 460 -17.58 -12.79 10.21
C PHE A 460 -19.00 -13.35 9.94
N THR A 461 -19.91 -13.35 10.91
CA THR A 461 -21.31 -13.77 10.68
C THR A 461 -22.07 -12.89 9.69
N ARG A 462 -21.59 -11.67 9.41
CA ARG A 462 -22.23 -10.71 8.49
C ARG A 462 -21.83 -10.93 7.04
N TYR A 463 -20.85 -11.79 6.79
CA TYR A 463 -20.27 -12.03 5.48
C TYR A 463 -20.47 -13.48 5.05
N SER A 464 -20.84 -13.67 3.79
CA SER A 464 -20.91 -14.98 3.15
C SER A 464 -19.92 -15.01 1.99
N VAL A 465 -18.96 -15.90 2.07
CA VAL A 465 -17.88 -16.09 1.08
C VAL A 465 -17.92 -17.54 0.60
#